data_fb533dd2ae2ba144d9a8c748c08fe257
#
_entry.id   fb533dd2ae2ba144d9a8c748c08fe257
#
_cell.length_a   1.000
_cell.length_b   1.000
_cell.length_c   1.000
_cell.angle_alpha   90.00
_cell.angle_beta   90.00
_cell.angle_gamma   90.00
#
_symmetry.space_group_name_H-M   'P 1'
#
loop_
_entity.id
_entity.type
_entity.pdbx_description
1 polymer ?
#
loop_
_entity_poly.entity_id
_entity_poly.type
_entity_poly.pdbx_seq_one_letter_code
_entity_poly.pdbx_strand_id
1 'polypeptide(L)'
;MPDDVLYSFPSSPTPDLSEWAGSPVGVSNTITRTKGRTTVHNKTVDGTPGLLERLISSAHGHLNAIDGRHPVYQHDVMIHGIRVRATTNSDHLFDFWKDNWFSLREWQRTTGQAPPGEPSVHVYALHGVKGEQVAAYYSHDTNTIAFFNTSYYGQLKSWVLGAVGRILAAEYGIHSIHGACVEKSGKGVLYIAPTGTGKSTSSYGLMDYPKTRFHSDDWVYVRYTYQTRDGRRVFVIRVEGTDGTKARGYQVYRWIEGHKNDAKARLRAMTLSNQVLDLTLEDLDLARPLVAYAYTSEKVFYLRTNLVENFPLSAHQILSSKEENVPNVSSAFLAQHGKTLDGVIRDLRAARDGELHRMFSLKSDTELADLCARLIAFDNARSMLDITKVLPADRVFANPMEPVKLAAVVLLKRSADDPTVLEHLSLDDFMERLLIGETPDKKHETAYNAYRAVDDKAERAFIETRQKEALASGTPLYQLFSQRDGKPVSLDEEFELFRVMYQATHCYDLNTTLQKDPRVRDKREAVSRTMRVIARTLDEEPKGIHLSIDNYNSYVD
;
A
#
# COMPACT_ATOMS: atom_id res chain seq x y z
N MET A 1 -28.13 13.00 4.40
CA MET A 1 -28.30 12.51 3.02
C MET A 1 -27.17 11.52 2.79
N PRO A 2 -27.41 10.40 2.13
CA PRO A 2 -26.34 9.45 1.88
C PRO A 2 -25.24 10.14 1.08
N ASP A 3 -23.98 9.80 1.37
CA ASP A 3 -22.81 10.32 0.64
C ASP A 3 -22.71 9.73 -0.77
N ASP A 4 -23.64 8.87 -1.12
CA ASP A 4 -23.69 8.11 -2.36
C ASP A 4 -24.55 8.88 -3.37
N VAL A 5 -23.90 9.63 -4.22
CA VAL A 5 -24.59 10.34 -5.30
C VAL A 5 -24.58 9.42 -6.52
N LEU A 6 -25.78 9.05 -6.98
CA LEU A 6 -25.91 8.44 -8.31
C LEU A 6 -25.35 9.40 -9.35
N TYR A 7 -24.49 8.89 -10.21
CA TYR A 7 -23.95 9.65 -11.31
C TYR A 7 -25.10 10.16 -12.19
N SER A 8 -25.18 11.47 -12.34
CA SER A 8 -26.07 12.07 -13.32
C SER A 8 -25.36 12.05 -14.69
N PHE A 9 -26.00 11.43 -15.67
CA PHE A 9 -25.44 11.34 -17.02
C PHE A 9 -25.05 12.72 -17.52
N PRO A 10 -23.83 12.90 -18.08
CA PRO A 10 -23.41 14.17 -18.63
C PRO A 10 -24.35 14.56 -19.77
N SER A 11 -24.69 15.84 -19.84
CA SER A 11 -25.51 16.40 -20.92
C SER A 11 -24.81 16.35 -22.30
N SER A 12 -23.49 16.19 -22.29
CA SER A 12 -22.67 16.00 -23.49
C SER A 12 -22.09 14.59 -23.52
N PRO A 13 -22.25 13.83 -24.61
CA PRO A 13 -21.70 12.49 -24.75
C PRO A 13 -20.17 12.49 -24.93
N THR A 14 -19.59 13.63 -25.28
CA THR A 14 -18.15 13.74 -25.53
C THR A 14 -17.50 14.46 -24.34
N PRO A 15 -16.46 13.88 -23.72
CA PRO A 15 -15.72 14.57 -22.67
C PRO A 15 -15.10 15.84 -23.25
N ASP A 16 -15.12 16.92 -22.48
CA ASP A 16 -14.29 18.08 -22.81
C ASP A 16 -12.84 17.71 -22.48
N LEU A 17 -12.08 17.41 -23.50
CA LEU A 17 -10.66 17.07 -23.40
C LEU A 17 -9.76 18.31 -23.44
N SER A 18 -10.32 19.52 -23.39
CA SER A 18 -9.54 20.77 -23.45
C SER A 18 -8.59 20.90 -22.26
N GLU A 19 -8.99 20.46 -21.07
CA GLU A 19 -8.13 20.38 -19.88
C GLU A 19 -6.98 19.37 -20.01
N TRP A 20 -7.06 18.47 -20.99
CA TRP A 20 -6.07 17.44 -21.30
C TRP A 20 -5.22 17.82 -22.53
N ALA A 21 -5.61 18.87 -23.24
CA ALA A 21 -4.94 19.31 -24.47
C ALA A 21 -3.49 19.75 -24.25
N GLY A 22 -3.10 20.07 -23.03
CA GLY A 22 -1.71 20.35 -22.64
C GLY A 22 -0.86 19.11 -22.38
N SER A 23 -1.47 17.93 -22.33
CA SER A 23 -0.71 16.68 -22.18
C SER A 23 0.09 16.41 -23.44
N PRO A 24 1.41 16.16 -23.36
CA PRO A 24 2.20 15.84 -24.53
C PRO A 24 1.58 14.64 -25.26
N VAL A 25 1.43 14.76 -26.56
CA VAL A 25 1.04 13.63 -27.41
C VAL A 25 2.07 12.52 -27.22
N GLY A 26 1.63 11.33 -26.82
CA GLY A 26 2.54 10.24 -26.47
C GLY A 26 2.94 10.18 -25.00
N VAL A 27 2.12 10.77 -24.12
CA VAL A 27 2.26 10.66 -22.68
C VAL A 27 2.42 9.21 -22.25
N SER A 28 3.29 9.02 -21.29
CA SER A 28 3.55 7.74 -20.64
C SER A 28 2.29 7.21 -19.94
N ASN A 29 1.52 6.40 -20.64
CA ASN A 29 0.44 5.64 -20.04
C ASN A 29 1.00 4.29 -19.61
N THR A 30 0.78 3.92 -18.36
CA THR A 30 1.17 2.62 -17.87
C THR A 30 0.01 1.66 -18.03
N ILE A 31 0.25 0.57 -18.76
CA ILE A 31 -0.77 -0.41 -19.08
C ILE A 31 -0.48 -1.70 -18.34
N THR A 32 -1.46 -2.22 -17.62
CA THR A 32 -1.43 -3.59 -17.12
C THR A 32 -2.51 -4.39 -17.82
N ARG A 33 -2.11 -5.45 -18.48
CA ARG A 33 -3.04 -6.44 -19.01
C ARG A 33 -3.32 -7.46 -17.92
N THR A 34 -4.59 -7.66 -17.64
CA THR A 34 -5.02 -8.70 -16.71
C THR A 34 -5.50 -9.91 -17.51
N LYS A 35 -4.85 -11.05 -17.31
CA LYS A 35 -5.38 -12.35 -17.69
C LYS A 35 -5.98 -12.96 -16.44
N GLY A 36 -7.28 -12.86 -16.28
CA GLY A 36 -7.96 -13.39 -15.11
C GLY A 36 -7.56 -12.69 -13.81
N ARG A 37 -7.23 -13.44 -12.79
CA ARG A 37 -6.71 -12.89 -11.52
C ARG A 37 -5.38 -12.20 -11.76
N THR A 38 -5.41 -11.02 -11.65
CA THR A 38 -4.51 -9.92 -11.76
C THR A 38 -3.15 -10.10 -11.17
N THR A 39 -2.18 -9.96 -11.99
CA THR A 39 -0.86 -9.55 -11.54
C THR A 39 -0.77 -8.03 -11.70
N VAL A 40 -0.31 -7.33 -10.67
CA VAL A 40 0.16 -5.95 -10.76
C VAL A 40 1.56 -5.89 -11.39
N HIS A 41 2.03 -7.02 -11.88
CA HIS A 41 3.31 -7.21 -12.57
C HIS A 41 3.13 -7.07 -14.08
N ASN A 42 4.23 -6.83 -14.77
CA ASN A 42 4.29 -6.65 -16.23
C ASN A 42 3.61 -5.37 -16.72
N LYS A 43 3.69 -4.30 -15.95
CA LYS A 43 3.32 -2.98 -16.40
C LYS A 43 4.30 -2.50 -17.47
N THR A 44 3.77 -1.86 -18.51
CA THR A 44 4.55 -1.29 -19.60
C THR A 44 4.06 0.12 -19.89
N VAL A 45 4.96 0.98 -20.35
CA VAL A 45 4.62 2.31 -20.84
C VAL A 45 4.18 2.21 -22.29
N ASP A 46 2.98 2.74 -22.57
CA ASP A 46 2.45 2.83 -23.92
C ASP A 46 2.44 4.29 -24.36
N GLY A 47 3.27 4.60 -25.33
CA GLY A 47 3.42 5.94 -25.90
C GLY A 47 2.53 6.19 -27.13
N THR A 48 1.49 5.38 -27.38
CA THR A 48 0.62 5.55 -28.54
C THR A 48 -0.06 6.92 -28.50
N PRO A 49 0.14 7.79 -29.49
CA PRO A 49 -0.50 9.10 -29.56
C PRO A 49 -2.03 8.99 -29.50
N GLY A 50 -2.67 9.87 -28.73
CA GLY A 50 -4.13 9.90 -28.60
C GLY A 50 -4.74 8.75 -27.79
N LEU A 51 -3.92 7.92 -27.12
CA LEU A 51 -4.42 6.79 -26.36
C LEU A 51 -5.29 7.24 -25.19
N LEU A 52 -4.88 8.26 -24.45
CA LEU A 52 -5.63 8.77 -23.30
C LEU A 52 -7.01 9.28 -23.75
N GLU A 53 -7.05 10.11 -24.75
CA GLU A 53 -8.27 10.67 -25.32
C GLU A 53 -9.22 9.57 -25.79
N ARG A 54 -8.68 8.53 -26.43
CA ARG A 54 -9.45 7.36 -26.83
C ARG A 54 -10.05 6.62 -25.63
N LEU A 55 -9.25 6.39 -24.58
CA LEU A 55 -9.71 5.70 -23.37
C LEU A 55 -10.81 6.49 -22.64
N ILE A 56 -10.65 7.80 -22.52
CA ILE A 56 -11.65 8.68 -21.93
C ILE A 56 -12.92 8.72 -22.78
N SER A 57 -12.79 8.79 -24.09
CA SER A 57 -13.93 8.72 -25.01
C SER A 57 -14.68 7.39 -24.90
N SER A 58 -13.95 6.27 -24.78
CA SER A 58 -14.54 4.94 -24.54
C SER A 58 -15.31 4.91 -23.22
N ALA A 59 -14.73 5.45 -22.14
CA ALA A 59 -15.38 5.53 -20.84
C ALA A 59 -16.68 6.34 -20.88
N HIS A 60 -16.64 7.55 -21.41
CA HIS A 60 -17.83 8.41 -21.52
C HIS A 60 -18.87 7.87 -22.50
N GLY A 61 -18.43 7.32 -23.64
CA GLY A 61 -19.33 6.67 -24.59
C GLY A 61 -20.09 5.50 -23.95
N HIS A 62 -19.40 4.70 -23.14
CA HIS A 62 -20.03 3.61 -22.40
C HIS A 62 -21.00 4.14 -21.33
N LEU A 63 -20.61 5.12 -20.52
CA LEU A 63 -21.48 5.71 -19.50
C LEU A 63 -22.76 6.30 -20.11
N ASN A 64 -22.66 6.97 -21.24
CA ASN A 64 -23.82 7.53 -21.95
C ASN A 64 -24.72 6.45 -22.57
N ALA A 65 -24.19 5.28 -22.86
CA ALA A 65 -24.95 4.16 -23.42
C ALA A 65 -25.61 3.27 -22.36
N ILE A 66 -25.28 3.46 -21.07
CA ILE A 66 -25.91 2.72 -19.98
C ILE A 66 -27.37 3.11 -19.87
N ASP A 67 -28.25 2.10 -19.94
CA ASP A 67 -29.67 2.27 -19.65
C ASP A 67 -29.85 2.73 -18.20
N GLY A 68 -30.68 3.75 -17.98
CA GLY A 68 -30.99 4.30 -16.65
C GLY A 68 -31.55 3.30 -15.62
N ARG A 69 -31.76 2.04 -16.01
CA ARG A 69 -32.06 0.93 -15.10
C ARG A 69 -30.83 0.35 -14.39
N HIS A 70 -29.64 0.63 -14.89
CA HIS A 70 -28.39 0.17 -14.29
C HIS A 70 -27.74 1.31 -13.54
N PRO A 71 -27.35 1.12 -12.29
CA PRO A 71 -26.74 2.18 -11.49
C PRO A 71 -25.35 2.54 -12.02
N VAL A 72 -25.05 3.83 -12.02
CA VAL A 72 -23.71 4.38 -12.17
C VAL A 72 -23.42 5.23 -10.96
N TYR A 73 -22.30 4.97 -10.32
CA TYR A 73 -21.89 5.61 -9.09
C TYR A 73 -20.72 6.54 -9.35
N GLN A 74 -20.75 7.70 -8.71
CA GLN A 74 -19.59 8.59 -8.60
C GLN A 74 -19.37 8.91 -7.13
N HIS A 75 -18.17 8.67 -6.63
CA HIS A 75 -17.87 8.86 -5.22
C HIS A 75 -16.45 9.37 -5.02
N ASP A 76 -16.30 10.36 -4.16
CA ASP A 76 -15.02 10.95 -3.80
C ASP A 76 -14.54 10.41 -2.45
N VAL A 77 -13.26 10.04 -2.43
CA VAL A 77 -12.58 9.61 -1.20
C VAL A 77 -11.33 10.44 -0.96
N MET A 78 -10.89 10.42 0.29
CA MET A 78 -9.64 11.03 0.73
C MET A 78 -8.61 9.95 1.05
N ILE A 79 -7.44 10.05 0.43
CA ILE A 79 -6.29 9.19 0.69
C ILE A 79 -5.11 10.08 1.05
N HIS A 80 -4.77 10.14 2.32
CA HIS A 80 -3.70 10.97 2.87
C HIS A 80 -3.70 12.43 2.36
N GLY A 81 -4.88 13.06 2.33
CA GLY A 81 -5.06 14.44 1.88
C GLY A 81 -5.24 14.61 0.36
N ILE A 82 -5.08 13.55 -0.43
CA ILE A 82 -5.37 13.55 -1.87
C ILE A 82 -6.82 13.16 -2.09
N ARG A 83 -7.59 14.01 -2.77
CA ARG A 83 -8.96 13.72 -3.17
C ARG A 83 -8.96 12.91 -4.46
N VAL A 84 -9.64 11.77 -4.43
CA VAL A 84 -9.72 10.82 -5.56
C VAL A 84 -11.18 10.61 -5.89
N ARG A 85 -11.58 10.83 -7.15
CA ARG A 85 -12.92 10.61 -7.65
C ARG A 85 -12.99 9.33 -8.46
N ALA A 86 -13.88 8.42 -8.10
CA ALA A 86 -14.17 7.24 -8.91
C ALA A 86 -15.56 7.32 -9.53
N THR A 87 -15.65 6.89 -10.80
CA THR A 87 -16.89 6.62 -11.51
C THR A 87 -16.92 5.14 -11.86
N THR A 88 -17.97 4.43 -11.45
CA THR A 88 -18.12 2.98 -11.70
C THR A 88 -19.57 2.59 -11.94
N ASN A 89 -19.78 1.56 -12.74
CA ASN A 89 -21.06 0.88 -12.92
C ASN A 89 -21.11 -0.50 -12.25
N SER A 90 -20.19 -0.75 -11.30
CA SER A 90 -20.13 -2.00 -10.54
C SER A 90 -20.46 -1.75 -9.07
N ASP A 91 -21.54 -2.35 -8.57
CA ASP A 91 -21.93 -2.30 -7.15
C ASP A 91 -20.79 -2.76 -6.25
N HIS A 92 -20.14 -3.87 -6.63
CA HIS A 92 -19.03 -4.46 -5.87
C HIS A 92 -17.83 -3.51 -5.74
N LEU A 93 -17.42 -2.87 -6.84
CA LEU A 93 -16.31 -1.90 -6.79
C LEU A 93 -16.69 -0.63 -6.04
N PHE A 94 -17.95 -0.22 -6.13
CA PHE A 94 -18.47 0.93 -5.40
C PHE A 94 -18.47 0.67 -3.89
N ASP A 95 -19.00 -0.47 -3.45
CA ASP A 95 -19.01 -0.86 -2.03
C ASP A 95 -17.59 -0.94 -1.48
N PHE A 96 -16.68 -1.60 -2.21
CA PHE A 96 -15.27 -1.64 -1.83
C PHE A 96 -14.68 -0.23 -1.71
N TRP A 97 -14.92 0.63 -2.68
CA TRP A 97 -14.40 2.00 -2.73
C TRP A 97 -14.83 2.81 -1.52
N LYS A 98 -16.12 2.80 -1.23
CA LYS A 98 -16.73 3.51 -0.11
C LYS A 98 -16.25 2.99 1.25
N ASP A 99 -16.12 1.69 1.40
CA ASP A 99 -15.78 1.07 2.67
C ASP A 99 -14.27 1.13 2.97
N ASN A 100 -13.43 1.19 1.95
CA ASN A 100 -11.98 1.15 2.14
C ASN A 100 -11.37 2.49 2.58
N TRP A 101 -11.88 3.61 2.08
CA TRP A 101 -11.32 4.95 2.32
C TRP A 101 -12.32 5.93 2.91
N PHE A 102 -11.81 7.02 3.45
CA PHE A 102 -12.65 8.06 4.03
C PHE A 102 -13.40 8.82 2.94
N SER A 103 -14.72 8.96 3.04
CA SER A 103 -15.48 9.96 2.28
C SER A 103 -15.04 11.38 2.68
N LEU A 104 -15.37 12.39 1.87
CA LEU A 104 -15.03 13.79 2.18
C LEU A 104 -15.57 14.23 3.53
N ARG A 105 -16.78 13.79 3.87
CA ARG A 105 -17.43 14.10 5.16
C ARG A 105 -16.77 13.39 6.33
N GLU A 106 -16.46 12.10 6.18
CA GLU A 106 -15.72 11.33 7.20
C GLU A 106 -14.35 11.94 7.44
N TRP A 107 -13.62 12.29 6.36
CA TRP A 107 -12.33 12.96 6.47
C TRP A 107 -12.42 14.24 7.28
N GLN A 108 -13.33 15.15 6.91
CA GLN A 108 -13.49 16.43 7.61
C GLN A 108 -13.88 16.22 9.08
N ARG A 109 -14.78 15.29 9.36
CA ARG A 109 -15.22 14.98 10.74
C ARG A 109 -14.07 14.40 11.57
N THR A 110 -13.28 13.50 10.99
CA THR A 110 -12.23 12.77 11.71
C THR A 110 -10.96 13.60 11.88
N THR A 111 -10.59 14.36 10.87
CA THR A 111 -9.33 15.13 10.86
C THR A 111 -9.50 16.60 11.22
N GLY A 112 -10.70 17.14 11.15
CA GLY A 112 -10.97 18.59 11.25
C GLY A 112 -10.53 19.38 10.03
N GLN A 113 -10.03 18.75 8.97
CA GLN A 113 -9.50 19.40 7.78
C GLN A 113 -10.54 19.43 6.66
N ALA A 114 -10.68 20.59 6.01
CA ALA A 114 -11.51 20.71 4.82
C ALA A 114 -10.86 19.92 3.66
N PRO A 115 -11.64 19.09 2.93
CA PRO A 115 -11.12 18.44 1.73
C PRO A 115 -10.82 19.46 0.63
N PRO A 116 -9.88 19.16 -0.30
CA PRO A 116 -9.63 20.00 -1.48
C PRO A 116 -10.89 20.17 -2.33
N GLY A 117 -11.03 21.33 -2.98
CA GLY A 117 -12.18 21.65 -3.82
C GLY A 117 -12.36 20.69 -5.00
N GLU A 118 -11.25 20.34 -5.67
CA GLU A 118 -11.24 19.46 -6.83
C GLU A 118 -10.47 18.17 -6.57
N PRO A 119 -10.84 17.06 -7.24
CA PRO A 119 -10.08 15.82 -7.16
C PRO A 119 -8.74 15.95 -7.90
N SER A 120 -7.69 15.36 -7.33
CA SER A 120 -6.37 15.27 -7.94
C SER A 120 -6.17 14.01 -8.78
N VAL A 121 -7.04 13.00 -8.59
CA VAL A 121 -7.01 11.74 -9.32
C VAL A 121 -8.42 11.40 -9.77
N HIS A 122 -8.57 11.02 -11.03
CA HIS A 122 -9.82 10.54 -11.62
C HIS A 122 -9.73 9.06 -11.96
N VAL A 123 -10.76 8.30 -11.62
CA VAL A 123 -10.82 6.86 -11.85
C VAL A 123 -12.12 6.50 -12.58
N TYR A 124 -11.97 5.86 -13.73
CA TYR A 124 -13.07 5.23 -14.46
C TYR A 124 -12.93 3.70 -14.30
N ALA A 125 -13.70 3.11 -13.40
CA ALA A 125 -13.72 1.68 -13.15
C ALA A 125 -15.00 1.08 -13.74
N LEU A 126 -14.97 0.72 -15.03
CA LEU A 126 -16.15 0.40 -15.81
C LEU A 126 -16.14 -1.05 -16.30
N HIS A 127 -17.29 -1.71 -16.13
CA HIS A 127 -17.52 -3.06 -16.59
C HIS A 127 -18.43 -3.08 -17.82
N GLY A 128 -18.18 -4.00 -18.76
CA GLY A 128 -18.97 -4.14 -19.98
C GLY A 128 -18.65 -3.12 -21.08
N VAL A 129 -17.50 -2.46 -21.02
CA VAL A 129 -17.05 -1.50 -22.04
C VAL A 129 -16.74 -2.24 -23.34
N LYS A 130 -17.58 -2.05 -24.36
CA LYS A 130 -17.44 -2.75 -25.65
C LYS A 130 -16.19 -2.27 -26.39
N GLY A 131 -15.45 -3.23 -26.96
CA GLY A 131 -14.22 -2.94 -27.72
C GLY A 131 -12.97 -2.74 -26.87
N GLU A 132 -13.10 -2.62 -25.54
CA GLU A 132 -11.96 -2.54 -24.65
C GLU A 132 -11.58 -3.91 -24.08
N GLN A 133 -10.29 -4.09 -23.86
CA GLN A 133 -9.75 -5.27 -23.19
C GLN A 133 -9.91 -5.17 -21.67
N VAL A 134 -9.76 -6.30 -20.98
CA VAL A 134 -9.57 -6.30 -19.52
C VAL A 134 -8.20 -5.70 -19.24
N ALA A 135 -8.17 -4.46 -18.82
CA ALA A 135 -6.93 -3.71 -18.62
C ALA A 135 -7.10 -2.53 -17.65
N ALA A 136 -5.99 -2.09 -17.10
CA ALA A 136 -5.87 -0.84 -16.36
C ALA A 136 -4.84 0.07 -17.03
N TYR A 137 -5.13 1.35 -17.07
CA TYR A 137 -4.31 2.41 -17.66
C TYR A 137 -4.15 3.53 -16.66
N TYR A 138 -2.98 4.14 -16.58
CA TYR A 138 -2.72 5.31 -15.76
C TYR A 138 -1.97 6.38 -16.56
N SER A 139 -2.56 7.55 -16.64
CA SER A 139 -1.91 8.74 -17.22
C SER A 139 -1.17 9.50 -16.13
N HIS A 140 0.14 9.59 -16.24
CA HIS A 140 1.00 10.34 -15.31
C HIS A 140 0.77 11.86 -15.35
N ASP A 141 0.37 12.41 -16.50
CA ASP A 141 0.22 13.86 -16.64
C ASP A 141 -1.12 14.37 -16.10
N THR A 142 -2.16 13.55 -16.24
CA THR A 142 -3.51 13.92 -15.81
C THR A 142 -3.95 13.23 -14.52
N ASN A 143 -3.13 12.32 -13.99
CA ASN A 143 -3.47 11.46 -12.86
C ASN A 143 -4.82 10.74 -13.05
N THR A 144 -5.08 10.26 -14.27
CA THR A 144 -6.31 9.56 -14.62
C THR A 144 -6.06 8.07 -14.75
N ILE A 145 -6.94 7.28 -14.14
CA ILE A 145 -6.95 5.83 -14.23
C ILE A 145 -8.19 5.41 -15.02
N ALA A 146 -7.99 4.63 -16.09
CA ALA A 146 -9.05 3.89 -16.77
C ALA A 146 -8.88 2.40 -16.46
N PHE A 147 -9.90 1.80 -15.86
CA PHE A 147 -9.92 0.43 -15.40
C PHE A 147 -11.13 -0.27 -16.04
N PHE A 148 -10.88 -1.07 -17.07
CA PHE A 148 -11.94 -1.63 -17.91
C PHE A 148 -12.11 -3.13 -17.75
N ASN A 149 -13.38 -3.55 -17.71
CA ASN A 149 -13.83 -4.93 -17.82
C ASN A 149 -13.25 -5.88 -16.74
N THR A 150 -12.91 -5.35 -15.56
CA THR A 150 -12.50 -6.12 -14.40
C THR A 150 -13.25 -5.65 -13.17
N SER A 151 -13.67 -6.56 -12.33
CA SER A 151 -14.32 -6.30 -11.04
C SER A 151 -13.40 -6.55 -9.85
N TYR A 152 -12.10 -6.81 -10.11
CA TYR A 152 -11.17 -7.14 -9.04
C TYR A 152 -10.70 -5.90 -8.27
N TYR A 153 -11.26 -5.72 -7.08
CA TYR A 153 -10.98 -4.58 -6.21
C TYR A 153 -9.50 -4.42 -5.82
N GLY A 154 -8.77 -5.51 -5.66
CA GLY A 154 -7.34 -5.46 -5.32
C GLY A 154 -6.50 -4.79 -6.40
N GLN A 155 -6.86 -4.95 -7.67
CA GLN A 155 -6.22 -4.23 -8.77
C GLN A 155 -6.58 -2.75 -8.75
N LEU A 156 -7.87 -2.43 -8.55
CA LEU A 156 -8.31 -1.03 -8.42
C LEU A 156 -7.58 -0.33 -7.28
N LYS A 157 -7.54 -0.95 -6.09
CA LYS A 157 -6.80 -0.44 -4.93
C LYS A 157 -5.33 -0.15 -5.28
N SER A 158 -4.67 -1.10 -5.91
CA SER A 158 -3.25 -1.02 -6.23
C SER A 158 -2.92 0.14 -7.16
N TRP A 159 -3.72 0.34 -8.21
CA TRP A 159 -3.52 1.42 -9.16
C TRP A 159 -3.79 2.79 -8.56
N VAL A 160 -4.83 2.90 -7.74
CA VAL A 160 -5.16 4.13 -7.03
C VAL A 160 -4.06 4.51 -6.05
N LEU A 161 -3.58 3.56 -5.26
CA LEU A 161 -2.48 3.80 -4.31
C LEU A 161 -1.16 4.11 -5.03
N GLY A 162 -0.93 3.52 -6.20
CA GLY A 162 0.21 3.86 -7.06
C GLY A 162 0.17 5.30 -7.56
N ALA A 163 -0.99 5.77 -8.04
CA ALA A 163 -1.18 7.15 -8.48
C ALA A 163 -1.04 8.16 -7.33
N VAL A 164 -1.70 7.89 -6.20
CA VAL A 164 -1.62 8.73 -5.00
C VAL A 164 -0.17 8.78 -4.47
N GLY A 165 0.50 7.63 -4.38
CA GLY A 165 1.88 7.55 -3.92
C GLY A 165 2.84 8.36 -4.79
N ARG A 166 2.65 8.36 -6.11
CA ARG A 166 3.43 9.18 -7.04
C ARG A 166 3.24 10.68 -6.77
N ILE A 167 2.00 11.14 -6.60
CA ILE A 167 1.73 12.55 -6.28
C ILE A 167 2.39 12.93 -4.95
N LEU A 168 2.22 12.07 -3.94
CA LEU A 168 2.78 12.31 -2.61
C LEU A 168 4.30 12.38 -2.62
N ALA A 169 4.98 11.49 -3.34
CA ALA A 169 6.45 11.52 -3.44
C ALA A 169 6.94 12.72 -4.24
N ALA A 170 6.40 12.94 -5.45
CA ALA A 170 6.87 13.97 -6.37
C ALA A 170 6.58 15.40 -5.89
N GLU A 171 5.40 15.63 -5.30
CA GLU A 171 4.97 16.98 -4.92
C GLU A 171 5.24 17.32 -3.46
N TYR A 172 5.18 16.32 -2.58
CA TYR A 172 5.23 16.54 -1.13
C TYR A 172 6.43 15.88 -0.43
N GLY A 173 7.14 14.95 -1.08
CA GLY A 173 8.21 14.19 -0.42
C GLY A 173 7.71 13.22 0.65
N ILE A 174 6.47 12.77 0.51
CA ILE A 174 5.84 11.80 1.39
C ILE A 174 6.01 10.42 0.78
N HIS A 175 6.60 9.51 1.54
CA HIS A 175 6.86 8.14 1.11
C HIS A 175 5.62 7.27 1.30
N SER A 176 5.16 6.64 0.23
CA SER A 176 4.01 5.74 0.21
C SER A 176 4.50 4.30 0.13
N ILE A 177 4.24 3.50 1.16
CA ILE A 177 4.84 2.17 1.33
C ILE A 177 3.78 1.10 1.52
N HIS A 178 3.88 0.00 0.78
CA HIS A 178 3.15 -1.22 1.04
C HIS A 178 3.76 -1.95 2.25
N GLY A 179 3.24 -1.65 3.43
CA GLY A 179 3.78 -2.12 4.69
C GLY A 179 2.72 -2.18 5.78
N ALA A 180 3.04 -2.78 6.90
CA ALA A 180 2.22 -2.80 8.10
C ALA A 180 2.92 -2.07 9.23
N CYS A 181 2.19 -1.30 10.03
CA CYS A 181 2.75 -0.51 11.10
C CYS A 181 1.97 -0.71 12.42
N VAL A 182 2.72 -0.85 13.51
CA VAL A 182 2.20 -0.92 14.87
C VAL A 182 3.04 -0.02 15.76
N GLU A 183 2.41 0.66 16.70
CA GLU A 183 3.10 1.39 17.76
C GLU A 183 3.21 0.54 19.02
N LYS A 184 4.36 0.56 19.67
CA LYS A 184 4.57 0.02 21.01
C LYS A 184 5.22 1.08 21.90
N SER A 185 4.54 1.49 22.97
CA SER A 185 5.05 2.48 23.92
C SER A 185 5.52 3.80 23.29
N GLY A 186 4.78 4.31 22.28
CA GLY A 186 5.11 5.54 21.54
C GLY A 186 6.17 5.37 20.44
N LYS A 187 6.61 4.14 20.14
CA LYS A 187 7.58 3.82 19.10
C LYS A 187 6.93 2.99 18.00
N GLY A 188 6.87 3.54 16.79
CA GLY A 188 6.35 2.83 15.63
C GLY A 188 7.36 1.85 15.05
N VAL A 189 6.89 0.69 14.66
CA VAL A 189 7.63 -0.27 13.83
C VAL A 189 6.91 -0.49 12.51
N LEU A 190 7.64 -0.33 11.41
CA LEU A 190 7.16 -0.53 10.05
C LEU A 190 7.72 -1.84 9.51
N TYR A 191 6.84 -2.78 9.15
CA TYR A 191 7.21 -4.03 8.50
C TYR A 191 7.10 -3.90 6.99
N ILE A 192 8.17 -4.19 6.26
CA ILE A 192 8.22 -4.19 4.80
C ILE A 192 8.60 -5.59 4.32
N ALA A 193 7.84 -6.13 3.37
CA ALA A 193 8.14 -7.42 2.76
C ALA A 193 7.28 -7.66 1.52
N PRO A 194 7.65 -8.61 0.66
CA PRO A 194 6.79 -9.13 -0.39
C PRO A 194 5.46 -9.66 0.16
N THR A 195 4.45 -9.72 -0.70
CA THR A 195 3.13 -10.24 -0.33
C THR A 195 3.22 -11.69 0.17
N GLY A 196 2.60 -11.98 1.32
CA GLY A 196 2.59 -13.32 1.90
C GLY A 196 3.82 -13.69 2.74
N THR A 197 4.74 -12.77 2.99
CA THR A 197 5.95 -13.01 3.81
C THR A 197 5.67 -12.86 5.32
N GLY A 198 4.53 -12.27 5.72
CA GLY A 198 4.12 -12.23 7.11
C GLY A 198 3.97 -10.84 7.72
N LYS A 199 3.85 -9.77 6.93
CA LYS A 199 3.65 -8.38 7.44
C LYS A 199 2.49 -8.30 8.43
N SER A 200 1.28 -8.65 7.98
CA SER A 200 0.08 -8.62 8.83
C SER A 200 0.20 -9.54 10.04
N THR A 201 0.79 -10.73 9.86
CA THR A 201 1.01 -11.69 10.95
C THR A 201 1.94 -11.12 12.02
N SER A 202 3.00 -10.42 11.62
CA SER A 202 3.95 -9.78 12.54
C SER A 202 3.31 -8.58 13.24
N SER A 203 2.55 -7.74 12.54
CA SER A 203 1.86 -6.61 13.16
C SER A 203 0.84 -7.07 14.19
N TYR A 204 0.03 -8.08 13.89
CA TYR A 204 -0.93 -8.64 14.86
C TYR A 204 -0.26 -9.33 16.01
N GLY A 205 0.82 -10.07 15.77
CA GLY A 205 1.59 -10.71 16.83
C GLY A 205 2.20 -9.70 17.83
N LEU A 206 2.55 -8.51 17.36
CA LEU A 206 3.03 -7.45 18.27
C LEU A 206 1.88 -6.84 19.09
N MET A 207 0.63 -6.88 18.58
CA MET A 207 -0.54 -6.40 19.32
C MET A 207 -0.86 -7.20 20.59
N ASP A 208 -0.29 -8.38 20.78
CA ASP A 208 -0.42 -9.16 22.02
C ASP A 208 0.35 -8.52 23.20
N TYR A 209 1.24 -7.58 22.92
CA TYR A 209 2.02 -6.90 23.95
C TYR A 209 1.28 -5.68 24.53
N PRO A 210 1.55 -5.33 25.80
CA PRO A 210 0.95 -4.15 26.41
C PRO A 210 1.43 -2.87 25.77
N LYS A 211 0.61 -1.81 25.88
CA LYS A 211 0.90 -0.47 25.35
C LYS A 211 1.16 -0.47 23.84
N THR A 212 0.47 -1.34 23.11
CA THR A 212 0.48 -1.38 21.64
C THR A 212 -0.77 -0.76 21.06
N ARG A 213 -0.61 -0.05 19.97
CA ARG A 213 -1.69 0.52 19.16
C ARG A 213 -1.52 0.10 17.71
N PHE A 214 -2.59 -0.39 17.12
CA PHE A 214 -2.62 -0.73 15.70
C PHE A 214 -2.66 0.54 14.85
N HIS A 215 -1.80 0.62 13.85
CA HIS A 215 -1.72 1.77 12.97
C HIS A 215 -2.21 1.45 11.56
N SER A 216 -1.61 0.49 10.86
CA SER A 216 -1.99 0.11 9.50
C SER A 216 -1.56 -1.31 9.17
N ASP A 217 -2.31 -1.95 8.28
CA ASP A 217 -2.05 -3.35 7.87
C ASP A 217 -1.38 -3.46 6.49
N ASP A 218 -1.73 -2.55 5.57
CA ASP A 218 -1.39 -2.73 4.16
C ASP A 218 -0.69 -1.51 3.56
N TRP A 219 -0.98 -0.30 4.05
CA TRP A 219 -0.44 0.93 3.48
C TRP A 219 -0.04 1.97 4.50
N VAL A 220 1.17 2.51 4.34
CA VAL A 220 1.77 3.48 5.27
C VAL A 220 2.32 4.66 4.50
N TYR A 221 2.05 5.87 4.99
CA TYR A 221 2.63 7.11 4.48
C TYR A 221 3.64 7.64 5.48
N VAL A 222 4.86 7.94 5.03
CA VAL A 222 5.92 8.38 5.90
C VAL A 222 6.38 9.78 5.51
N ARG A 223 6.41 10.68 6.51
CA ARG A 223 6.94 12.03 6.38
C ARG A 223 8.23 12.14 7.17
N TYR A 224 9.26 12.71 6.56
CA TYR A 224 10.56 12.91 7.19
C TYR A 224 10.69 14.38 7.59
N THR A 225 10.87 14.64 8.89
CA THR A 225 10.80 15.98 9.44
C THR A 225 12.15 16.49 9.90
N TYR A 226 12.40 17.77 9.62
CA TYR A 226 13.44 18.56 10.25
C TYR A 226 12.92 19.14 11.56
N GLN A 227 13.84 19.49 12.44
CA GLN A 227 13.55 20.34 13.60
C GLN A 227 13.89 21.77 13.26
N THR A 228 13.01 22.71 13.61
CA THR A 228 13.32 24.14 13.56
C THR A 228 14.10 24.55 14.81
N ARG A 229 14.79 25.70 14.76
CA ARG A 229 15.55 26.22 15.92
C ARG A 229 14.65 26.55 17.11
N ASP A 230 13.37 26.89 16.88
CA ASP A 230 12.36 27.08 17.92
C ASP A 230 11.73 25.76 18.42
N GLY A 231 12.23 24.62 17.97
CA GLY A 231 11.86 23.28 18.44
C GLY A 231 10.67 22.62 17.77
N ARG A 232 10.03 23.26 16.77
CA ARG A 232 8.92 22.65 16.01
C ARG A 232 9.43 21.55 15.09
N ARG A 233 8.57 20.57 14.80
CA ARG A 233 8.81 19.57 13.76
C ARG A 233 8.06 19.95 12.48
N VAL A 234 8.82 20.02 11.38
CA VAL A 234 8.30 20.41 10.05
C VAL A 234 8.84 19.48 8.97
N PHE A 235 8.03 19.18 7.97
CA PHE A 235 8.52 18.60 6.73
C PHE A 235 8.50 19.63 5.60
N VAL A 236 9.59 19.69 4.87
CA VAL A 236 9.82 20.66 3.81
C VAL A 236 9.30 20.10 2.49
N ILE A 237 8.41 20.86 1.82
CA ILE A 237 7.77 20.45 0.58
C ILE A 237 8.50 21.01 -0.63
N ARG A 238 8.93 22.27 -0.53
CA ARG A 238 9.60 23.03 -1.61
C ARG A 238 10.74 23.84 -1.06
N VAL A 239 11.75 23.98 -1.87
CA VAL A 239 12.88 24.86 -1.61
C VAL A 239 13.16 25.73 -2.84
N GLU A 240 13.60 26.96 -2.60
CA GLU A 240 14.10 27.88 -3.62
C GLU A 240 15.37 28.54 -3.10
N GLY A 241 16.50 28.18 -3.70
CA GLY A 241 17.81 28.71 -3.35
C GLY A 241 18.00 30.14 -3.77
N THR A 242 18.91 30.83 -3.12
CA THR A 242 19.30 32.21 -3.48
C THR A 242 19.98 32.28 -4.85
N ASP A 243 20.50 31.16 -5.32
CA ASP A 243 21.06 30.96 -6.68
C ASP A 243 20.00 30.69 -7.75
N GLY A 244 18.71 30.65 -7.37
CA GLY A 244 17.58 30.36 -8.25
C GLY A 244 17.31 28.86 -8.48
N THR A 245 18.08 27.98 -7.86
CA THR A 245 17.79 26.53 -7.91
C THR A 245 16.52 26.22 -7.14
N LYS A 246 15.77 25.22 -7.60
CA LYS A 246 14.50 24.81 -6.99
C LYS A 246 14.42 23.29 -6.87
N ALA A 247 13.82 22.85 -5.77
CA ALA A 247 13.47 21.45 -5.60
C ALA A 247 12.11 21.31 -4.90
N ARG A 248 11.40 20.20 -5.18
CA ARG A 248 10.13 19.86 -4.55
C ARG A 248 10.07 18.37 -4.26
N GLY A 249 9.17 18.01 -3.35
CA GLY A 249 8.93 16.63 -3.02
C GLY A 249 10.19 15.90 -2.54
N TYR A 250 10.42 14.72 -3.07
CA TYR A 250 11.57 13.88 -2.70
C TYR A 250 12.94 14.53 -2.97
N GLN A 251 13.04 15.45 -3.91
CA GLN A 251 14.30 16.12 -4.26
C GLN A 251 14.80 17.08 -3.17
N VAL A 252 13.90 17.53 -2.28
CA VAL A 252 14.20 18.50 -1.23
C VAL A 252 15.32 18.02 -0.32
N TYR A 253 15.36 16.75 0.00
CA TYR A 253 16.35 16.19 0.94
C TYR A 253 17.78 16.34 0.42
N ARG A 254 18.02 15.93 -0.82
CA ARG A 254 19.35 16.10 -1.46
C ARG A 254 19.70 17.56 -1.66
N TRP A 255 18.70 18.37 -2.03
CA TRP A 255 18.92 19.80 -2.21
C TRP A 255 19.41 20.44 -0.91
N ILE A 256 18.75 20.21 0.22
CA ILE A 256 19.16 20.72 1.53
C ILE A 256 20.55 20.22 1.92
N GLU A 257 20.87 18.97 1.70
CA GLU A 257 22.20 18.40 1.97
C GLU A 257 23.30 19.11 1.18
N GLY A 258 23.04 19.44 -0.08
CA GLY A 258 23.98 20.14 -0.96
C GLY A 258 24.10 21.65 -0.73
N HIS A 259 23.10 22.26 -0.08
CA HIS A 259 23.00 23.72 0.05
C HIS A 259 22.93 24.19 1.53
N LYS A 260 23.55 23.47 2.45
CA LYS A 260 23.52 23.78 3.89
C LYS A 260 23.98 25.21 4.23
N ASN A 261 24.77 25.83 3.37
CA ASN A 261 25.30 27.17 3.55
C ASN A 261 24.41 28.27 2.97
N ASP A 262 23.32 27.94 2.27
CA ASP A 262 22.39 28.91 1.70
C ASP A 262 21.31 29.30 2.74
N ALA A 263 21.74 29.98 3.80
CA ALA A 263 20.89 30.32 4.95
C ALA A 263 19.58 31.01 4.57
N LYS A 264 19.56 31.77 3.48
CA LYS A 264 18.41 32.58 3.02
C LYS A 264 17.53 31.87 1.99
N ALA A 265 17.86 30.62 1.62
CA ALA A 265 16.98 29.82 0.76
C ALA A 265 15.58 29.74 1.35
N ARG A 266 14.56 29.95 0.52
CA ARG A 266 13.16 29.93 0.96
C ARG A 266 12.63 28.52 1.00
N LEU A 267 11.94 28.19 2.07
CA LEU A 267 11.35 26.85 2.30
C LEU A 267 9.84 26.99 2.48
N ARG A 268 9.09 26.16 1.75
CA ARG A 268 7.69 25.92 2.09
C ARG A 268 7.60 24.61 2.85
N ALA A 269 7.14 24.70 4.08
CA ALA A 269 7.09 23.57 5.01
C ALA A 269 5.69 23.38 5.59
N MET A 270 5.46 22.22 6.21
CA MET A 270 4.25 21.93 6.95
C MET A 270 4.59 21.37 8.33
N THR A 271 3.81 21.74 9.33
CA THR A 271 3.85 21.10 10.65
C THR A 271 3.20 19.71 10.64
N LEU A 272 3.34 18.96 11.73
CA LEU A 272 2.65 17.66 11.89
C LEU A 272 1.12 17.81 11.88
N SER A 273 0.59 18.99 12.20
CA SER A 273 -0.84 19.31 12.13
C SER A 273 -1.28 19.93 10.79
N ASN A 274 -0.44 19.83 9.76
CA ASN A 274 -0.67 20.36 8.40
C ASN A 274 -0.77 21.89 8.27
N GLN A 275 -0.28 22.65 9.25
CA GLN A 275 -0.15 24.09 9.10
C GLN A 275 1.01 24.40 8.14
N VAL A 276 0.72 25.13 7.08
CA VAL A 276 1.73 25.59 6.11
C VAL A 276 2.54 26.74 6.71
N LEU A 277 3.84 26.67 6.57
CA LEU A 277 4.80 27.66 7.03
C LEU A 277 5.75 28.03 5.88
N ASP A 278 6.04 29.33 5.78
CA ASP A 278 7.13 29.82 4.95
C ASP A 278 8.32 30.12 5.88
N LEU A 279 9.41 29.44 5.64
CA LEU A 279 10.63 29.47 6.44
C LEU A 279 11.83 29.77 5.55
N THR A 280 12.97 30.01 6.17
CA THR A 280 14.27 30.00 5.50
C THR A 280 15.10 28.80 5.96
N LEU A 281 16.18 28.48 5.26
CA LEU A 281 17.03 27.35 5.64
C LEU A 281 17.69 27.55 7.00
N GLU A 282 17.98 28.81 7.39
CA GLU A 282 18.53 29.13 8.71
C GLU A 282 17.56 28.87 9.87
N ASP A 283 16.25 28.78 9.60
CA ASP A 283 15.25 28.42 10.63
C ASP A 283 15.33 26.95 11.01
N LEU A 284 15.95 26.09 10.18
CA LEU A 284 16.12 24.67 10.48
C LEU A 284 17.36 24.43 11.34
N ASP A 285 17.24 23.51 12.28
CA ASP A 285 18.36 22.93 13.03
C ASP A 285 18.90 21.69 12.30
N LEU A 286 19.76 21.90 11.31
CA LEU A 286 20.33 20.81 10.50
C LEU A 286 21.33 19.92 11.26
N ALA A 287 21.69 20.28 12.50
CA ALA A 287 22.52 19.42 13.37
C ALA A 287 21.69 18.30 14.02
N ARG A 288 20.37 18.45 14.05
CA ARG A 288 19.48 17.41 14.55
C ARG A 288 19.15 16.40 13.46
N PRO A 289 19.07 15.10 13.81
CA PRO A 289 18.68 14.09 12.84
C PRO A 289 17.24 14.29 12.37
N LEU A 290 16.98 13.85 11.14
CA LEU A 290 15.62 13.68 10.63
C LEU A 290 14.85 12.70 11.50
N VAL A 291 13.54 12.91 11.60
CA VAL A 291 12.62 11.99 12.29
C VAL A 291 11.52 11.60 11.32
N ALA A 292 11.28 10.30 11.22
CA ALA A 292 10.21 9.73 10.40
C ALA A 292 8.91 9.63 11.21
N TYR A 293 7.82 10.07 10.59
CA TYR A 293 6.47 9.92 11.13
C TYR A 293 5.59 9.17 10.14
N ALA A 294 4.94 8.12 10.61
CA ALA A 294 4.02 7.32 9.83
C ALA A 294 2.58 7.80 10.02
N TYR A 295 1.80 7.66 8.94
CA TYR A 295 0.37 7.98 8.87
C TYR A 295 -0.36 6.86 8.14
N THR A 296 -1.65 6.69 8.42
CA THR A 296 -2.53 5.77 7.70
C THR A 296 -3.65 6.55 7.00
N SER A 297 -4.26 5.96 5.97
CA SER A 297 -5.52 6.46 5.38
C SER A 297 -6.57 5.38 5.30
N GLU A 298 -6.31 4.22 5.86
CA GLU A 298 -7.23 3.10 5.81
C GLU A 298 -8.20 3.12 6.99
N LYS A 299 -9.48 2.86 6.71
CA LYS A 299 -10.52 2.62 7.73
C LYS A 299 -10.61 1.15 8.11
N VAL A 300 -10.06 0.29 7.29
CA VAL A 300 -10.22 -1.14 7.37
C VAL A 300 -8.85 -1.83 7.39
N PHE A 301 -8.80 -2.98 8.00
CA PHE A 301 -7.70 -3.89 7.81
C PHE A 301 -8.17 -5.18 7.14
N TYR A 302 -7.24 -5.85 6.49
CA TYR A 302 -7.53 -7.03 5.71
C TYR A 302 -7.09 -8.28 6.47
N LEU A 303 -8.05 -9.07 6.95
CA LEU A 303 -7.74 -10.42 7.33
C LEU A 303 -7.65 -11.28 6.07
N ARG A 304 -6.49 -11.82 5.81
CA ARG A 304 -6.33 -12.92 4.87
C ARG A 304 -6.87 -14.16 5.57
N THR A 305 -8.11 -14.46 5.30
CA THR A 305 -8.77 -15.56 5.93
C THR A 305 -8.63 -16.80 5.07
N ASN A 306 -7.99 -17.80 5.63
CA ASN A 306 -8.40 -19.16 5.29
C ASN A 306 -9.86 -19.29 5.77
N LEU A 307 -10.79 -19.50 4.85
CA LEU A 307 -12.22 -19.61 5.15
C LEU A 307 -12.49 -20.58 6.31
N VAL A 308 -11.68 -21.62 6.40
CA VAL A 308 -11.77 -22.68 7.41
C VAL A 308 -11.36 -22.20 8.80
N GLU A 309 -10.36 -21.31 8.89
CA GLU A 309 -9.82 -20.85 10.19
C GLU A 309 -10.65 -19.70 10.79
N ASN A 310 -11.33 -18.92 9.97
CA ASN A 310 -12.05 -17.71 10.39
C ASN A 310 -13.54 -17.72 10.05
N PHE A 311 -14.10 -18.89 9.81
CA PHE A 311 -15.53 -19.07 9.70
C PHE A 311 -16.20 -18.77 11.06
N PRO A 312 -17.33 -18.01 11.13
CA PRO A 312 -18.24 -17.63 10.04
C PRO A 312 -18.03 -16.22 9.45
N LEU A 313 -17.23 -15.36 10.04
CA LEU A 313 -17.10 -13.96 9.63
C LEU A 313 -16.65 -13.79 8.17
N SER A 314 -15.67 -14.58 7.74
CA SER A 314 -15.16 -14.52 6.38
C SER A 314 -16.18 -14.98 5.33
N ALA A 315 -16.99 -15.99 5.67
CA ALA A 315 -18.04 -16.47 4.78
C ALA A 315 -19.10 -15.41 4.51
N HIS A 316 -19.49 -14.66 5.53
CA HIS A 316 -20.48 -13.59 5.41
C HIS A 316 -20.07 -12.52 4.40
N GLN A 317 -18.85 -12.01 4.51
CA GLN A 317 -18.36 -10.94 3.61
C GLN A 317 -18.15 -11.42 2.18
N ILE A 318 -17.67 -12.63 2.00
CA ILE A 318 -17.41 -13.19 0.67
C ILE A 318 -18.72 -13.57 -0.04
N LEU A 319 -19.66 -14.15 0.68
CA LEU A 319 -20.96 -14.54 0.11
C LEU A 319 -21.88 -13.34 -0.10
N SER A 320 -21.65 -12.23 0.58
CA SER A 320 -22.33 -10.97 0.29
C SER A 320 -21.71 -10.22 -0.89
N SER A 321 -20.45 -10.52 -1.25
CA SER A 321 -19.83 -9.99 -2.46
C SER A 321 -20.43 -10.68 -3.69
N LYS A 322 -20.99 -9.89 -4.60
CA LYS A 322 -21.54 -10.37 -5.88
C LYS A 322 -20.43 -10.64 -6.90
N GLU A 323 -19.33 -11.27 -6.51
CA GLU A 323 -18.22 -11.51 -7.43
C GLU A 323 -18.61 -12.50 -8.53
N GLU A 324 -18.79 -11.97 -9.72
CA GLU A 324 -19.10 -12.74 -10.93
C GLU A 324 -17.95 -13.63 -11.41
N ASN A 325 -16.74 -13.48 -10.85
CA ASN A 325 -15.51 -14.13 -11.31
C ASN A 325 -14.94 -15.20 -10.38
N VAL A 326 -15.76 -15.80 -9.53
CA VAL A 326 -15.31 -16.96 -8.73
C VAL A 326 -15.03 -18.13 -9.69
N PRO A 327 -13.83 -18.73 -9.68
CA PRO A 327 -13.48 -19.78 -10.64
C PRO A 327 -14.36 -21.02 -10.47
N ASN A 328 -14.63 -21.72 -11.56
CA ASN A 328 -15.25 -23.02 -11.51
C ASN A 328 -14.33 -24.00 -10.77
N VAL A 329 -14.89 -24.73 -9.84
CA VAL A 329 -14.16 -25.67 -8.99
C VAL A 329 -14.05 -27.01 -9.69
N SER A 330 -12.84 -27.57 -9.77
CA SER A 330 -12.64 -28.89 -10.36
C SER A 330 -13.15 -30.00 -9.43
N SER A 331 -13.56 -31.12 -10.01
CA SER A 331 -13.93 -32.31 -9.24
C SER A 331 -12.80 -32.86 -8.37
N ALA A 332 -11.56 -32.70 -8.79
CA ALA A 332 -10.37 -33.06 -7.98
C ALA A 332 -10.26 -32.20 -6.74
N PHE A 333 -10.52 -30.89 -6.85
CA PHE A 333 -10.56 -29.99 -5.72
C PHE A 333 -11.67 -30.33 -4.71
N LEU A 334 -12.87 -30.63 -5.22
CA LEU A 334 -13.99 -31.08 -4.38
C LEU A 334 -13.67 -32.39 -3.63
N ALA A 335 -13.01 -33.34 -4.28
CA ALA A 335 -12.59 -34.58 -3.64
C ALA A 335 -11.55 -34.32 -2.53
N GLN A 336 -10.61 -33.40 -2.76
CA GLN A 336 -9.57 -33.07 -1.79
C GLN A 336 -10.14 -32.32 -0.55
N HIS A 337 -11.13 -31.46 -0.74
CA HIS A 337 -11.63 -30.56 0.29
C HIS A 337 -13.03 -30.95 0.83
N GLY A 338 -13.56 -32.08 0.45
CA GLY A 338 -14.92 -32.50 0.81
C GLY A 338 -15.22 -32.49 2.30
N LYS A 339 -14.33 -33.03 3.14
CA LYS A 339 -14.50 -33.00 4.61
C LYS A 339 -14.55 -31.58 5.19
N THR A 340 -13.79 -30.68 4.62
CA THR A 340 -13.77 -29.27 5.01
C THR A 340 -15.08 -28.60 4.63
N LEU A 341 -15.57 -28.86 3.41
CA LEU A 341 -16.85 -28.36 2.92
C LEU A 341 -18.02 -28.82 3.78
N ASP A 342 -18.06 -30.10 4.12
CA ASP A 342 -19.09 -30.71 4.99
C ASP A 342 -19.08 -30.05 6.39
N GLY A 343 -17.89 -29.75 6.91
CA GLY A 343 -17.73 -29.01 8.16
C GLY A 343 -18.32 -27.60 8.10
N VAL A 344 -17.97 -26.85 7.07
CA VAL A 344 -18.47 -25.48 6.86
C VAL A 344 -19.99 -25.45 6.68
N ILE A 345 -20.56 -26.36 5.90
CA ILE A 345 -22.01 -26.47 5.69
C ILE A 345 -22.73 -26.78 6.99
N ARG A 346 -22.18 -27.71 7.77
CA ARG A 346 -22.74 -28.07 9.09
C ARG A 346 -22.77 -26.87 10.03
N ASP A 347 -21.68 -26.10 10.08
CA ASP A 347 -21.60 -24.92 10.94
C ASP A 347 -22.56 -23.80 10.48
N LEU A 348 -22.72 -23.61 9.15
CA LEU A 348 -23.74 -22.73 8.57
C LEU A 348 -25.16 -23.14 8.96
N ARG A 349 -25.46 -24.45 8.94
CA ARG A 349 -26.76 -25.00 9.35
C ARG A 349 -27.00 -24.91 10.86
N ALA A 350 -25.94 -24.96 11.66
CA ALA A 350 -26.02 -24.83 13.11
C ALA A 350 -26.26 -23.39 13.58
N ALA A 351 -25.99 -22.40 12.74
CA ALA A 351 -26.28 -20.99 13.06
C ALA A 351 -27.80 -20.77 13.17
N ARG A 352 -28.29 -20.52 14.38
CA ARG A 352 -29.73 -20.44 14.68
C ARG A 352 -30.30 -19.02 14.62
N ASP A 353 -29.45 -18.03 14.57
CA ASP A 353 -29.83 -16.62 14.58
C ASP A 353 -28.81 -15.76 13.84
N GLY A 354 -29.13 -14.48 13.70
CA GLY A 354 -28.24 -13.52 13.08
C GLY A 354 -28.29 -13.48 11.56
N GLU A 355 -27.35 -12.76 11.00
CA GLU A 355 -27.31 -12.47 9.57
C GLU A 355 -26.95 -13.71 8.74
N LEU A 356 -26.06 -14.55 9.24
CA LEU A 356 -25.71 -15.83 8.62
C LEU A 356 -26.92 -16.75 8.45
N HIS A 357 -27.75 -16.86 9.49
CA HIS A 357 -28.98 -17.63 9.40
C HIS A 357 -29.92 -17.08 8.33
N ARG A 358 -30.12 -15.76 8.31
CA ARG A 358 -30.98 -15.09 7.30
C ARG A 358 -30.47 -15.32 5.87
N MET A 359 -29.16 -15.29 5.68
CA MET A 359 -28.56 -15.47 4.34
C MET A 359 -28.60 -16.89 3.82
N PHE A 360 -28.45 -17.87 4.70
CA PHE A 360 -28.19 -19.26 4.28
C PHE A 360 -29.31 -20.25 4.60
N SER A 361 -30.24 -19.92 5.47
CA SER A 361 -31.35 -20.82 5.84
C SER A 361 -32.21 -21.26 4.66
N LEU A 362 -32.34 -20.43 3.63
CA LEU A 362 -33.14 -20.70 2.43
C LEU A 362 -32.37 -21.40 1.30
N LYS A 363 -31.05 -21.57 1.43
CA LYS A 363 -30.23 -22.23 0.40
C LYS A 363 -30.20 -23.73 0.61
N SER A 364 -30.26 -24.48 -0.48
CA SER A 364 -30.05 -25.93 -0.46
C SER A 364 -28.61 -26.29 -0.09
N ASP A 365 -28.37 -27.52 0.36
CA ASP A 365 -27.01 -27.98 0.66
C ASP A 365 -26.11 -28.00 -0.58
N THR A 366 -26.69 -28.25 -1.76
CA THR A 366 -25.97 -28.18 -3.03
C THR A 366 -25.50 -26.76 -3.37
N GLU A 367 -26.38 -25.76 -3.19
CA GLU A 367 -26.01 -24.36 -3.39
C GLU A 367 -24.95 -23.90 -2.39
N LEU A 368 -25.07 -24.32 -1.12
CA LEU A 368 -24.05 -24.01 -0.11
C LEU A 368 -22.74 -24.70 -0.42
N ALA A 369 -22.76 -25.94 -0.87
CA ALA A 369 -21.56 -26.68 -1.26
C ALA A 369 -20.84 -26.01 -2.45
N ASP A 370 -21.57 -25.59 -3.48
CA ASP A 370 -21.00 -24.88 -4.63
C ASP A 370 -20.40 -23.53 -4.22
N LEU A 371 -21.13 -22.72 -3.45
CA LEU A 371 -20.65 -21.44 -2.93
C LEU A 371 -19.40 -21.63 -2.07
N CYS A 372 -19.43 -22.53 -1.10
CA CYS A 372 -18.29 -22.76 -0.20
C CYS A 372 -17.08 -23.33 -0.95
N ALA A 373 -17.29 -24.22 -1.92
CA ALA A 373 -16.21 -24.74 -2.75
C ALA A 373 -15.53 -23.64 -3.58
N ARG A 374 -16.31 -22.76 -4.19
CA ARG A 374 -15.79 -21.61 -4.93
C ARG A 374 -15.00 -20.68 -4.01
N LEU A 375 -15.48 -20.44 -2.79
CA LEU A 375 -14.80 -19.59 -1.80
C LEU A 375 -13.48 -20.21 -1.33
N ILE A 376 -13.44 -21.50 -1.08
CA ILE A 376 -12.21 -22.21 -0.69
C ILE A 376 -11.20 -22.23 -1.85
N ALA A 377 -11.66 -22.40 -3.08
CA ALA A 377 -10.83 -22.32 -4.28
C ALA A 377 -10.33 -20.88 -4.53
N PHE A 378 -11.01 -19.90 -3.97
CA PHE A 378 -10.62 -18.51 -4.03
C PHE A 378 -9.55 -18.20 -2.95
N ASP A 379 -8.33 -18.62 -3.22
CA ASP A 379 -7.16 -18.59 -2.32
C ASP A 379 -6.78 -17.21 -1.75
N ASN A 380 -7.49 -16.14 -2.14
CA ASN A 380 -7.24 -14.74 -1.76
C ASN A 380 -8.45 -14.03 -1.14
N ALA A 381 -9.41 -14.78 -0.61
CA ALA A 381 -10.51 -14.14 0.10
C ALA A 381 -9.97 -13.31 1.26
N ARG A 382 -10.17 -12.00 1.18
CA ARG A 382 -9.80 -11.06 2.22
C ARG A 382 -11.07 -10.49 2.81
N SER A 383 -11.23 -10.62 4.12
CA SER A 383 -12.23 -9.88 4.86
C SER A 383 -11.73 -8.48 5.15
N MET A 384 -12.52 -7.47 4.78
CA MET A 384 -12.31 -6.11 5.25
C MET A 384 -13.01 -5.94 6.60
N LEU A 385 -12.27 -5.60 7.62
CA LEU A 385 -12.79 -5.36 8.95
C LEU A 385 -12.64 -3.88 9.30
N ASP A 386 -13.74 -3.25 9.68
CA ASP A 386 -13.72 -1.91 10.26
C ASP A 386 -12.92 -1.95 11.57
N ILE A 387 -11.78 -1.31 11.55
CA ILE A 387 -10.80 -1.37 12.63
C ILE A 387 -11.37 -0.85 13.95
N THR A 388 -12.22 0.16 13.89
CA THR A 388 -12.84 0.77 15.08
C THR A 388 -13.90 -0.10 15.72
N LYS A 389 -14.42 -1.11 15.00
CA LYS A 389 -15.38 -2.09 15.51
C LYS A 389 -14.71 -3.33 16.11
N VAL A 390 -13.44 -3.55 15.79
CA VAL A 390 -12.71 -4.76 16.19
C VAL A 390 -11.76 -4.48 17.36
N LEU A 391 -11.14 -3.30 17.38
CA LEU A 391 -10.20 -2.91 18.42
C LEU A 391 -10.77 -1.78 19.29
N PRO A 392 -10.48 -1.77 20.60
CA PRO A 392 -10.79 -0.63 21.46
C PRO A 392 -10.14 0.66 20.94
N ALA A 393 -10.81 1.80 21.16
CA ALA A 393 -10.37 3.09 20.65
C ALA A 393 -8.98 3.52 21.10
N ASP A 394 -8.55 3.11 22.28
CA ASP A 394 -7.23 3.36 22.83
C ASP A 394 -6.14 2.45 22.23
N ARG A 395 -6.55 1.46 21.43
CA ARG A 395 -5.65 0.50 20.78
C ARG A 395 -5.56 0.66 19.27
N VAL A 396 -6.09 1.75 18.72
CA VAL A 396 -6.12 1.98 17.26
C VAL A 396 -5.86 3.46 16.94
N PHE A 397 -5.23 3.70 15.80
CA PHE A 397 -5.14 5.03 15.18
C PHE A 397 -6.36 5.23 14.28
N ALA A 398 -7.41 5.84 14.82
CA ALA A 398 -8.64 6.10 14.07
C ALA A 398 -8.57 7.38 13.23
N ASN A 399 -7.70 8.33 13.62
CA ASN A 399 -7.48 9.57 12.85
C ASN A 399 -6.30 9.36 11.88
N PRO A 400 -6.52 9.42 10.55
CA PRO A 400 -5.45 9.22 9.57
C PRO A 400 -4.37 10.32 9.61
N MET A 401 -4.64 11.44 10.29
CA MET A 401 -3.66 12.53 10.47
C MET A 401 -2.96 12.47 11.84
N GLU A 402 -3.24 11.46 12.66
CA GLU A 402 -2.49 11.23 13.89
C GLU A 402 -1.15 10.54 13.56
N PRO A 403 -0.01 11.21 13.83
CA PRO A 403 1.29 10.66 13.49
C PRO A 403 1.77 9.62 14.52
N VAL A 404 2.46 8.60 14.05
CA VAL A 404 3.29 7.76 14.89
C VAL A 404 4.76 7.96 14.57
N LYS A 405 5.59 8.21 15.58
CA LYS A 405 7.04 8.32 15.39
C LYS A 405 7.61 6.94 15.09
N LEU A 406 8.19 6.76 13.90
CA LEU A 406 8.88 5.52 13.55
C LEU A 406 10.22 5.44 14.30
N ALA A 407 10.40 4.35 15.02
CA ALA A 407 11.67 4.00 15.66
C ALA A 407 12.42 2.95 14.84
N ALA A 408 11.68 2.01 14.25
CA ALA A 408 12.27 0.90 13.51
C ALA A 408 11.56 0.63 12.17
N VAL A 409 12.35 0.18 11.21
CA VAL A 409 11.90 -0.43 9.96
C VAL A 409 12.44 -1.86 9.92
N VAL A 410 11.58 -2.83 9.72
CA VAL A 410 11.92 -4.25 9.73
C VAL A 410 11.61 -4.85 8.37
N LEU A 411 12.65 -5.24 7.66
CA LEU A 411 12.51 -6.03 6.44
C LEU A 411 12.30 -7.49 6.84
N LEU A 412 11.21 -8.09 6.37
CA LEU A 412 10.92 -9.49 6.66
C LEU A 412 11.48 -10.38 5.56
N LYS A 413 12.10 -11.49 5.98
CA LYS A 413 12.46 -12.60 5.07
C LYS A 413 11.92 -13.92 5.58
N ARG A 414 11.83 -14.87 4.66
CA ARG A 414 11.52 -16.28 4.95
C ARG A 414 12.62 -17.13 4.37
N SER A 415 13.59 -17.45 5.19
CA SER A 415 14.71 -18.30 4.78
C SER A 415 14.86 -19.45 5.76
N ALA A 416 14.66 -20.67 5.23
CA ALA A 416 14.86 -21.90 6.01
C ALA A 416 16.33 -22.17 6.27
N ASP A 417 17.21 -21.65 5.42
CA ASP A 417 18.66 -21.97 5.46
C ASP A 417 19.50 -20.91 6.18
N ASP A 418 18.95 -19.72 6.40
CA ASP A 418 19.62 -18.65 7.09
C ASP A 418 19.41 -18.77 8.62
N PRO A 419 20.47 -18.95 9.40
CA PRO A 419 20.39 -19.02 10.85
C PRO A 419 20.16 -17.66 11.52
N THR A 420 20.29 -16.55 10.81
CA THR A 420 20.10 -15.21 11.35
C THR A 420 18.64 -14.96 11.67
N VAL A 421 18.33 -14.57 12.89
CA VAL A 421 16.97 -14.23 13.33
C VAL A 421 16.69 -12.76 13.16
N LEU A 422 17.56 -11.90 13.66
CA LEU A 422 17.48 -10.44 13.55
C LEU A 422 18.88 -9.86 13.38
N GLU A 423 19.02 -8.94 12.46
CA GLU A 423 20.27 -8.17 12.31
C GLU A 423 19.99 -6.70 11.96
N HIS A 424 20.85 -5.82 12.44
CA HIS A 424 20.85 -4.42 12.01
C HIS A 424 21.51 -4.31 10.64
N LEU A 425 20.82 -3.71 9.69
CA LEU A 425 21.30 -3.55 8.31
C LEU A 425 22.17 -2.31 8.17
N SER A 426 23.23 -2.41 7.37
CA SER A 426 23.92 -1.24 6.81
C SER A 426 23.02 -0.53 5.78
N LEU A 427 23.38 0.69 5.38
CA LEU A 427 22.64 1.39 4.31
C LEU A 427 22.69 0.59 3.00
N ASP A 428 23.86 0.07 2.64
CA ASP A 428 24.03 -0.70 1.41
C ASP A 428 23.17 -1.98 1.43
N ASP A 429 23.19 -2.74 2.54
CA ASP A 429 22.38 -3.95 2.69
C ASP A 429 20.88 -3.64 2.70
N PHE A 430 20.47 -2.58 3.39
CA PHE A 430 19.07 -2.16 3.43
C PHE A 430 18.54 -1.81 2.03
N MET A 431 19.30 -1.03 1.28
CA MET A 431 18.93 -0.62 -0.08
C MET A 431 18.96 -1.80 -1.06
N GLU A 432 19.93 -2.70 -0.93
CA GLU A 432 20.02 -3.90 -1.74
C GLU A 432 18.83 -4.85 -1.49
N ARG A 433 18.47 -5.08 -0.24
CA ARG A 433 17.30 -5.87 0.13
C ARG A 433 16.00 -5.32 -0.45
N LEU A 434 15.86 -4.00 -0.51
CA LEU A 434 14.69 -3.36 -1.11
C LEU A 434 14.69 -3.49 -2.64
N LEU A 435 15.85 -3.34 -3.29
CA LEU A 435 15.99 -3.43 -4.75
C LEU A 435 15.75 -4.84 -5.27
N ILE A 436 16.40 -5.83 -4.67
CA ILE A 436 16.38 -7.20 -5.14
C ILE A 436 15.12 -7.92 -4.65
N GLY A 437 14.60 -7.54 -3.48
CA GLY A 437 13.39 -8.11 -2.90
C GLY A 437 13.55 -9.58 -2.53
N GLU A 438 14.75 -9.98 -2.08
CA GLU A 438 15.02 -11.39 -1.84
C GLU A 438 14.37 -11.93 -0.57
N THR A 439 13.44 -12.82 -0.77
CA THR A 439 13.20 -13.96 0.09
C THR A 439 13.42 -15.22 -0.74
N PRO A 440 13.90 -16.35 -0.17
CA PRO A 440 14.22 -17.56 -0.96
C PRO A 440 13.08 -18.10 -1.80
N ASP A 441 11.84 -17.89 -1.36
CA ASP A 441 10.61 -18.30 -2.01
C ASP A 441 10.08 -17.26 -3.01
N LYS A 442 10.63 -16.02 -3.01
CA LYS A 442 10.13 -14.90 -3.84
C LYS A 442 11.28 -14.05 -4.37
N LYS A 443 12.05 -14.64 -5.26
CA LYS A 443 13.12 -13.94 -5.96
C LYS A 443 12.55 -12.86 -6.88
N HIS A 444 13.16 -11.69 -6.88
CA HIS A 444 12.84 -10.53 -7.73
C HIS A 444 11.43 -9.94 -7.53
N GLU A 445 10.78 -10.18 -6.40
CA GLU A 445 9.55 -9.47 -6.06
C GLU A 445 9.89 -8.19 -5.30
N THR A 446 9.34 -7.06 -5.76
CA THR A 446 9.51 -5.76 -5.09
C THR A 446 8.97 -5.83 -3.66
N ALA A 447 9.83 -5.64 -2.68
CA ALA A 447 9.47 -5.83 -1.28
C ALA A 447 8.56 -4.74 -0.72
N TYR A 448 8.65 -3.51 -1.24
CA TYR A 448 8.11 -2.30 -0.61
C TYR A 448 6.90 -1.71 -1.32
N ASN A 449 6.82 -1.77 -2.63
CA ASN A 449 5.70 -1.22 -3.40
C ASN A 449 5.63 -1.81 -4.81
N ALA A 450 4.89 -2.91 -4.96
CA ALA A 450 4.65 -3.52 -6.27
C ALA A 450 3.62 -2.74 -7.11
N TYR A 451 3.01 -1.69 -6.55
CA TYR A 451 1.87 -1.02 -7.17
C TYR A 451 2.25 0.29 -7.86
N ARG A 452 3.52 0.61 -7.91
CA ARG A 452 3.98 1.79 -8.65
C ARG A 452 3.56 1.71 -10.11
N ALA A 453 3.07 2.83 -10.62
CA ALA A 453 2.71 2.96 -12.02
C ALA A 453 3.98 3.21 -12.87
N VAL A 454 4.69 2.14 -13.21
CA VAL A 454 6.03 2.16 -13.84
C VAL A 454 6.13 1.15 -14.99
N ASP A 455 7.20 1.25 -15.77
CA ASP A 455 7.59 0.22 -16.71
C ASP A 455 8.42 -0.85 -16.00
N ASP A 456 7.77 -1.94 -15.62
CA ASP A 456 8.41 -3.04 -14.87
C ASP A 456 9.58 -3.68 -15.65
N LYS A 457 9.50 -3.71 -16.98
CA LYS A 457 10.55 -4.27 -17.81
C LYS A 457 11.79 -3.37 -17.84
N ALA A 458 11.59 -2.08 -17.98
CA ALA A 458 12.67 -1.09 -18.01
C ALA A 458 13.38 -1.03 -16.65
N GLU A 459 12.62 -1.02 -15.54
CA GLU A 459 13.20 -1.03 -14.20
C GLU A 459 14.01 -2.29 -13.92
N ARG A 460 13.45 -3.45 -14.27
CA ARG A 460 14.15 -4.73 -14.09
C ARG A 460 15.46 -4.78 -14.88
N ALA A 461 15.43 -4.36 -16.14
CA ALA A 461 16.63 -4.32 -16.97
C ALA A 461 17.70 -3.37 -16.41
N PHE A 462 17.29 -2.24 -15.84
CA PHE A 462 18.19 -1.31 -15.17
C PHE A 462 18.83 -1.95 -13.93
N ILE A 463 18.03 -2.56 -13.05
CA ILE A 463 18.52 -3.24 -11.84
C ILE A 463 19.50 -4.38 -12.19
N GLU A 464 19.13 -5.25 -13.13
CA GLU A 464 19.98 -6.36 -13.58
C GLU A 464 21.32 -5.89 -14.16
N THR A 465 21.32 -4.77 -14.87
CA THR A 465 22.55 -4.17 -15.41
C THR A 465 23.45 -3.71 -14.26
N ARG A 466 22.89 -3.00 -13.28
CA ARG A 466 23.66 -2.52 -12.12
C ARG A 466 24.16 -3.67 -11.23
N GLN A 467 23.39 -4.75 -11.08
CA GLN A 467 23.87 -5.95 -10.38
C GLN A 467 25.10 -6.58 -11.04
N LYS A 468 25.10 -6.70 -12.39
CA LYS A 468 26.26 -7.20 -13.12
C LYS A 468 27.51 -6.32 -12.95
N GLU A 469 27.31 -5.00 -12.97
CA GLU A 469 28.38 -4.02 -12.72
C GLU A 469 28.92 -4.14 -11.29
N ALA A 470 28.05 -4.28 -10.29
CA ALA A 470 28.42 -4.47 -8.90
C ALA A 470 29.29 -5.72 -8.71
N LEU A 471 28.85 -6.85 -9.27
CA LEU A 471 29.59 -8.10 -9.24
C LEU A 471 30.97 -7.99 -9.93
N ALA A 472 31.04 -7.28 -11.05
CA ALA A 472 32.29 -7.14 -11.82
C ALA A 472 33.29 -6.18 -11.15
N SER A 473 32.81 -5.12 -10.49
CA SER A 473 33.68 -4.07 -9.91
C SER A 473 33.96 -4.26 -8.41
N GLY A 474 33.15 -5.10 -7.70
CA GLY A 474 33.17 -5.19 -6.25
C GLY A 474 32.59 -3.95 -5.56
N THR A 475 31.94 -3.05 -6.32
CA THR A 475 31.29 -1.85 -5.77
C THR A 475 29.90 -2.22 -5.23
N PRO A 476 29.50 -1.79 -4.03
CA PRO A 476 28.16 -2.05 -3.53
C PRO A 476 27.07 -1.57 -4.50
N LEU A 477 26.03 -2.39 -4.67
CA LEU A 477 24.97 -2.12 -5.64
C LEU A 477 24.30 -0.76 -5.41
N TYR A 478 24.07 -0.39 -4.16
CA TYR A 478 23.47 0.90 -3.84
C TYR A 478 24.31 2.10 -4.32
N GLN A 479 25.64 2.02 -4.23
CA GLN A 479 26.52 3.08 -4.70
C GLN A 479 26.45 3.26 -6.22
N LEU A 480 26.39 2.17 -6.98
CA LEU A 480 26.13 2.21 -8.42
C LEU A 480 24.72 2.75 -8.73
N PHE A 481 23.78 2.38 -7.92
CA PHE A 481 22.37 2.76 -8.07
C PHE A 481 22.12 4.25 -7.79
N SER A 482 22.92 4.87 -6.94
CA SER A 482 22.84 6.30 -6.65
C SER A 482 23.33 7.19 -7.80
N GLN A 483 24.04 6.61 -8.79
CA GLN A 483 24.40 7.30 -10.03
C GLN A 483 23.13 7.56 -10.86
N ARG A 484 23.02 8.79 -11.39
CA ARG A 484 21.76 9.23 -12.03
C ARG A 484 21.55 8.75 -13.45
N ASP A 485 22.59 8.37 -14.16
CA ASP A 485 22.54 8.09 -15.59
C ASP A 485 21.66 6.86 -15.90
N GLY A 486 20.63 7.09 -16.71
CA GLY A 486 19.72 6.06 -17.20
C GLY A 486 18.76 5.48 -16.17
N LYS A 487 18.72 6.01 -14.94
CA LYS A 487 17.81 5.53 -13.89
C LYS A 487 16.38 6.00 -14.15
N PRO A 488 15.37 5.08 -14.11
CA PRO A 488 13.96 5.45 -14.14
C PRO A 488 13.61 6.42 -12.99
N VAL A 489 12.82 7.45 -13.30
CA VAL A 489 12.45 8.50 -12.33
C VAL A 489 11.77 7.92 -11.09
N SER A 490 10.90 6.93 -11.25
CA SER A 490 10.22 6.25 -10.15
C SER A 490 11.17 5.57 -9.16
N LEU A 491 12.27 4.99 -9.67
CA LEU A 491 13.32 4.43 -8.81
C LEU A 491 14.11 5.54 -8.10
N ASP A 492 14.35 6.67 -8.75
CA ASP A 492 15.02 7.80 -8.08
C ASP A 492 14.18 8.35 -6.92
N GLU A 493 12.87 8.52 -7.13
CA GLU A 493 11.92 8.95 -6.09
C GLU A 493 11.93 8.02 -4.88
N GLU A 494 11.70 6.74 -5.09
CA GLU A 494 11.61 5.73 -4.04
C GLU A 494 12.93 5.56 -3.29
N PHE A 495 14.04 5.50 -4.01
CA PHE A 495 15.33 5.25 -3.37
C PHE A 495 15.86 6.45 -2.61
N GLU A 496 15.57 7.67 -3.03
CA GLU A 496 15.86 8.84 -2.23
C GLU A 496 15.09 8.82 -0.92
N LEU A 497 13.80 8.50 -0.95
CA LEU A 497 12.98 8.43 0.24
C LEU A 497 13.39 7.27 1.17
N PHE A 498 13.83 6.12 0.63
CA PHE A 498 14.40 5.04 1.44
C PHE A 498 15.74 5.41 2.07
N ARG A 499 16.59 6.15 1.36
CA ARG A 499 17.84 6.67 1.92
C ARG A 499 17.56 7.56 3.14
N VAL A 500 16.57 8.45 3.04
CA VAL A 500 16.15 9.31 4.13
C VAL A 500 15.53 8.52 5.28
N MET A 501 14.76 7.47 4.97
CA MET A 501 14.20 6.55 5.96
C MET A 501 15.30 5.88 6.79
N TYR A 502 16.33 5.39 6.14
CA TYR A 502 17.47 4.78 6.81
C TYR A 502 18.18 5.75 7.78
N GLN A 503 18.28 7.02 7.40
CA GLN A 503 18.87 8.06 8.27
C GLN A 503 17.99 8.40 9.48
N ALA A 504 16.69 8.22 9.35
CA ALA A 504 15.70 8.64 10.36
C ALA A 504 15.25 7.52 11.30
N THR A 505 15.60 6.24 11.02
CA THR A 505 15.12 5.07 11.77
C THR A 505 16.21 4.02 11.93
N HIS A 506 15.98 3.04 12.81
CA HIS A 506 16.80 1.83 12.87
C HIS A 506 16.25 0.79 11.90
N CYS A 507 17.10 0.26 11.01
CA CYS A 507 16.70 -0.70 9.98
C CYS A 507 17.22 -2.10 10.30
N TYR A 508 16.31 -3.08 10.30
CA TYR A 508 16.61 -4.47 10.65
C TYR A 508 16.11 -5.43 9.57
N ASP A 509 16.78 -6.57 9.47
CA ASP A 509 16.29 -7.76 8.75
C ASP A 509 15.81 -8.81 9.74
N LEU A 510 14.60 -9.34 9.55
CA LEU A 510 13.99 -10.34 10.43
C LEU A 510 13.61 -11.60 9.67
N ASN A 511 14.14 -12.75 10.07
CA ASN A 511 13.72 -14.04 9.56
C ASN A 511 12.49 -14.56 10.32
N THR A 512 11.37 -14.75 9.64
CA THR A 512 10.09 -15.13 10.26
C THR A 512 9.85 -16.64 10.31
N THR A 513 10.73 -17.46 9.75
CA THR A 513 10.49 -18.92 9.67
C THR A 513 11.04 -19.72 10.83
N LEU A 514 12.20 -19.37 11.36
CA LEU A 514 12.89 -20.07 12.45
C LEU A 514 12.94 -21.61 12.30
N GLN A 515 12.93 -22.13 11.07
CA GLN A 515 12.80 -23.59 10.82
C GLN A 515 14.00 -24.41 11.33
N LYS A 516 15.16 -23.79 11.50
CA LYS A 516 16.34 -24.45 12.06
C LYS A 516 16.37 -24.50 13.59
N ASP A 517 15.43 -23.85 14.25
CA ASP A 517 15.35 -23.92 15.70
C ASP A 517 14.50 -25.14 16.12
N PRO A 518 15.11 -26.17 16.72
CA PRO A 518 14.40 -27.38 17.14
C PRO A 518 13.37 -27.14 18.24
N ARG A 519 13.39 -25.97 18.87
CA ARG A 519 12.43 -25.55 19.91
C ARG A 519 11.16 -24.97 19.33
N VAL A 520 11.15 -24.65 18.01
CA VAL A 520 9.98 -24.10 17.30
C VAL A 520 9.16 -25.23 16.73
N ARG A 521 7.99 -25.47 17.30
CA ARG A 521 7.10 -26.59 16.93
C ARG A 521 6.22 -26.27 15.73
N ASP A 522 5.81 -25.03 15.61
CA ASP A 522 4.88 -24.59 14.59
C ASP A 522 5.06 -23.09 14.24
N LYS A 523 4.31 -22.64 13.25
CA LYS A 523 4.36 -21.26 12.77
C LYS A 523 3.92 -20.23 13.83
N ARG A 524 3.00 -20.58 14.73
CA ARG A 524 2.52 -19.66 15.78
C ARG A 524 3.63 -19.41 16.79
N GLU A 525 4.36 -20.46 17.15
CA GLU A 525 5.50 -20.34 18.04
C GLU A 525 6.62 -19.52 17.41
N ALA A 526 6.89 -19.68 16.10
CA ALA A 526 7.85 -18.86 15.37
C ALA A 526 7.48 -17.36 15.44
N VAL A 527 6.21 -17.05 15.17
CA VAL A 527 5.70 -15.66 15.27
C VAL A 527 5.83 -15.13 16.69
N SER A 528 5.41 -15.89 17.70
CA SER A 528 5.51 -15.48 19.10
C SER A 528 6.96 -15.17 19.51
N ARG A 529 7.92 -15.99 19.08
CA ARG A 529 9.34 -15.77 19.39
C ARG A 529 9.91 -14.56 18.66
N THR A 530 9.66 -14.42 17.38
CA THR A 530 10.13 -13.26 16.60
C THR A 530 9.51 -11.95 17.11
N MET A 531 8.26 -11.96 17.57
CA MET A 531 7.63 -10.78 18.14
C MET A 531 8.18 -10.41 19.53
N ARG A 532 8.64 -11.37 20.34
CA ARG A 532 9.40 -11.06 21.56
C ARG A 532 10.71 -10.35 21.24
N VAL A 533 11.44 -10.84 20.22
CA VAL A 533 12.67 -10.18 19.76
C VAL A 533 12.39 -8.74 19.36
N ILE A 534 11.37 -8.50 18.53
CA ILE A 534 11.01 -7.13 18.09
C ILE A 534 10.57 -6.27 19.28
N ALA A 535 9.73 -6.79 20.17
CA ALA A 535 9.26 -6.05 21.35
C ALA A 535 10.41 -5.56 22.21
N ARG A 536 11.40 -6.42 22.47
CA ARG A 536 12.59 -6.04 23.23
C ARG A 536 13.50 -5.09 22.47
N THR A 537 13.68 -5.31 21.17
CA THR A 537 14.46 -4.41 20.31
C THR A 537 13.90 -2.99 20.30
N LEU A 538 12.59 -2.83 20.29
CA LEU A 538 11.94 -1.50 20.39
C LEU A 538 12.14 -0.86 21.78
N ASP A 539 12.21 -1.65 22.84
CA ASP A 539 12.46 -1.13 24.19
C ASP A 539 13.92 -0.68 24.38
N GLU A 540 14.87 -1.46 23.87
CA GLU A 540 16.31 -1.27 24.10
C GLU A 540 17.02 -0.44 23.02
N GLU A 541 16.50 -0.43 21.79
CA GLU A 541 17.10 0.21 20.61
C GLU A 541 18.61 -0.13 20.43
N PRO A 542 18.98 -1.42 20.42
CA PRO A 542 20.38 -1.80 20.41
C PRO A 542 21.07 -1.42 19.11
N LYS A 543 22.29 -0.89 19.21
CA LYS A 543 23.13 -0.61 18.07
C LYS A 543 23.88 -1.86 17.64
N GLY A 544 23.85 -2.18 16.33
CA GLY A 544 24.64 -3.26 15.76
C GLY A 544 24.22 -4.66 16.23
N ILE A 545 22.95 -4.87 16.54
CA ILE A 545 22.44 -6.16 16.98
C ILE A 545 22.57 -7.20 15.85
N HIS A 546 23.01 -8.41 16.22
CA HIS A 546 22.98 -9.60 15.39
C HIS A 546 22.58 -10.81 16.24
N LEU A 547 21.42 -11.37 15.96
CA LEU A 547 20.87 -12.54 16.65
C LEU A 547 20.72 -13.70 15.69
N SER A 548 21.24 -14.85 16.09
CA SER A 548 21.07 -16.13 15.40
C SER A 548 20.14 -17.07 16.19
N ILE A 549 19.78 -18.20 15.61
CA ILE A 549 19.01 -19.24 16.28
C ILE A 549 19.72 -19.77 17.56
N ASP A 550 21.03 -19.61 17.65
CA ASP A 550 21.81 -20.07 18.81
C ASP A 550 21.70 -19.12 20.01
N ASN A 551 21.54 -17.80 19.77
CA ASN A 551 21.62 -16.80 20.83
C ASN A 551 20.36 -15.94 21.04
N TYR A 552 19.38 -15.94 20.12
CA TYR A 552 18.23 -15.05 20.24
C TYR A 552 17.35 -15.34 21.46
N ASN A 553 17.31 -16.60 21.94
CA ASN A 553 16.52 -16.93 23.15
C ASN A 553 17.07 -16.27 24.39
N SER A 554 18.41 -16.26 24.58
CA SER A 554 19.02 -15.54 25.70
C SER A 554 18.81 -14.02 25.60
N TYR A 555 18.53 -13.49 24.42
CA TYR A 555 18.15 -12.09 24.27
C TYR A 555 16.71 -11.83 24.71
N VAL A 556 15.79 -12.79 24.62
CA VAL A 556 14.36 -12.58 24.93
C VAL A 556 13.96 -13.14 26.32
N ASP A 557 14.77 -13.98 26.92
CA ASP A 557 14.62 -14.46 28.30
C ASP A 557 15.18 -13.43 29.29
#